data_89185025adcb312ae559dfcdbf95a053
#
_entry.id   89185025adcb312ae559dfcdbf95a053
#
_cell.length_a   1.000
_cell.length_b   1.000
_cell.length_c   1.000
_cell.angle_alpha   90.00
_cell.angle_beta   90.00
_cell.angle_gamma   90.00
#
_symmetry.space_group_name_H-M   'P 1'
#
loop_
_entity.id
_entity.type
_entity.pdbx_description
1 polymer ?
#
loop_
_entity_poly.entity_id
_entity_poly.type
_entity_poly.pdbx_seq_one_letter_code
_entity_poly.pdbx_strand_id
1 'polypeptide(L)'
;VTKKKTKKSKKAKGPTEDELFAGREAELMDKLNKRFGKNAVRKASDVPDVFRLRRPTGIPSMDLELHGGFPAGGVSQIIGEDGIGKTDLCWRTLAQQQVILGERYRGAMXCIEMQPDFSQARFAGLKIPYTEEELHWLRMDYPEDVVEEMIASQEGQGQTVFPVGDNAEETLEIAVEYLRSGLFQVIVIDSIGAIQPSIMSDRDLDEGSVVAARANIITNFMGKVWSTYNKELDDGGYNETTILVLNQYREAVNMNNPKARTLRISGGRALKXGKLTDLFLKRTSWIREGEKRLIIGKSVAGEILKGKAGIHEGAVANWDFRHSIGVDVGASLINIGMMNEQIQKAGAWYSVDGKQLGQGAHNAGKGVLTYSSAIMDAAYVRRGIGSFRIR
;
A
#
# COMPACT_ATOMS: atom_id res chain seq x y z
N VAL A 1 25.05 -58.38 62.16
CA VAL A 1 23.67 -58.32 61.64
C VAL A 1 23.47 -57.04 60.85
N THR A 2 23.61 -57.07 59.52
CA THR A 2 23.51 -55.93 58.65
C THR A 2 22.03 -55.74 58.23
N LYS A 3 21.45 -54.63 58.64
CA LYS A 3 20.09 -54.27 58.21
C LYS A 3 20.14 -53.74 56.78
N LYS A 4 19.55 -54.46 55.84
CA LYS A 4 19.28 -54.02 54.47
C LYS A 4 18.21 -52.93 54.52
N LYS A 5 18.58 -51.70 54.12
CA LYS A 5 17.64 -50.60 53.89
C LYS A 5 16.95 -50.91 52.53
N THR A 6 15.68 -51.23 52.57
CA THR A 6 14.82 -51.28 51.39
C THR A 6 14.58 -49.87 50.82
N LYS A 7 15.12 -49.59 49.64
CA LYS A 7 14.79 -48.38 48.89
C LYS A 7 13.34 -48.47 48.48
N LYS A 8 12.49 -47.62 49.08
CA LYS A 8 11.13 -47.39 48.57
C LYS A 8 11.27 -46.75 47.20
N SER A 9 10.84 -47.48 46.14
CA SER A 9 10.71 -46.92 44.81
C SER A 9 9.70 -45.80 44.87
N LYS A 10 10.05 -44.58 44.46
CA LYS A 10 9.12 -43.48 44.29
C LYS A 10 8.20 -43.87 43.13
N LYS A 11 6.92 -44.09 43.42
CA LYS A 11 5.89 -44.24 42.40
C LYS A 11 5.91 -42.97 41.54
N ALA A 12 6.10 -43.18 40.22
CA ALA A 12 6.00 -42.07 39.26
C ALA A 12 4.60 -41.48 39.38
N LYS A 13 4.53 -40.16 39.61
CA LYS A 13 3.25 -39.45 39.62
C LYS A 13 2.65 -39.46 38.23
N GLY A 14 1.39 -39.79 38.12
CA GLY A 14 0.66 -39.74 36.86
C GLY A 14 0.57 -38.29 36.37
N PRO A 15 0.15 -38.09 35.10
CA PRO A 15 0.04 -36.74 34.53
C PRO A 15 -0.92 -35.84 35.32
N THR A 16 -0.57 -34.61 35.43
CA THR A 16 -1.43 -33.59 36.07
C THR A 16 -2.64 -33.31 35.18
N GLU A 17 -3.67 -32.67 35.76
CA GLU A 17 -4.86 -32.25 35.00
C GLU A 17 -4.47 -31.33 33.85
N ASP A 18 -3.53 -30.41 34.07
CA ASP A 18 -3.04 -29.49 33.00
C ASP A 18 -2.35 -30.26 31.87
N GLU A 19 -1.55 -31.28 32.21
CA GLU A 19 -0.85 -32.13 31.23
C GLU A 19 -1.85 -32.95 30.41
N LEU A 20 -2.91 -33.44 31.04
CA LEU A 20 -3.97 -34.19 30.33
C LEU A 20 -4.73 -33.27 29.37
N PHE A 21 -5.02 -32.05 29.81
CA PHE A 21 -5.71 -31.05 28.98
C PHE A 21 -4.84 -30.68 27.75
N ALA A 22 -3.55 -30.42 27.96
CA ALA A 22 -2.62 -30.08 26.88
C ALA A 22 -2.50 -31.23 25.88
N GLY A 23 -2.49 -32.48 26.36
CA GLY A 23 -2.48 -33.66 25.50
C GLY A 23 -3.72 -33.77 24.64
N ARG A 24 -4.89 -33.53 25.22
CA ARG A 24 -6.16 -33.56 24.49
C ARG A 24 -6.22 -32.45 23.44
N GLU A 25 -5.72 -31.26 23.77
CA GLU A 25 -5.63 -30.12 22.85
C GLU A 25 -4.74 -30.46 21.64
N ALA A 26 -3.56 -31.06 21.93
CA ALA A 26 -2.62 -31.44 20.86
C ALA A 26 -3.23 -32.50 19.94
N GLU A 27 -3.94 -33.47 20.50
CA GLU A 27 -4.64 -34.50 19.72
C GLU A 27 -5.69 -33.90 18.80
N LEU A 28 -6.48 -32.95 19.34
CA LEU A 28 -7.52 -32.30 18.56
C LEU A 28 -6.92 -31.50 17.41
N MET A 29 -5.87 -30.72 17.69
CA MET A 29 -5.19 -29.95 16.65
C MET A 29 -4.64 -30.85 15.56
N ASP A 30 -4.00 -31.96 15.93
CA ASP A 30 -3.45 -32.94 14.98
C ASP A 30 -4.56 -33.52 14.10
N LYS A 31 -5.66 -33.94 14.73
CA LYS A 31 -6.83 -34.48 14.03
C LYS A 31 -7.40 -33.47 13.00
N LEU A 32 -7.56 -32.22 13.43
CA LEU A 32 -8.12 -31.16 12.57
C LEU A 32 -7.15 -30.84 11.41
N ASN A 33 -5.86 -30.79 11.69
CA ASN A 33 -4.85 -30.51 10.65
C ASN A 33 -4.74 -31.65 9.65
N LYS A 34 -4.92 -32.90 10.07
CA LYS A 34 -4.97 -34.04 9.16
C LYS A 34 -6.21 -33.99 8.26
N ARG A 35 -7.35 -33.60 8.83
CA ARG A 35 -8.61 -33.57 8.11
C ARG A 35 -8.71 -32.38 7.15
N PHE A 36 -8.29 -31.18 7.57
CA PHE A 36 -8.53 -29.92 6.86
C PHE A 36 -7.30 -29.31 6.19
N GLY A 37 -6.13 -29.92 6.39
CA GLY A 37 -4.89 -29.48 5.78
C GLY A 37 -3.86 -28.99 6.80
N LYS A 38 -2.60 -29.05 6.42
CA LYS A 38 -1.48 -28.65 7.26
C LYS A 38 -1.69 -27.22 7.74
N ASN A 39 -1.59 -27.02 9.05
CA ASN A 39 -1.74 -25.71 9.70
C ASN A 39 -3.14 -25.09 9.54
N ALA A 40 -4.17 -25.93 9.33
CA ALA A 40 -5.56 -25.46 9.35
C ALA A 40 -5.93 -24.86 10.73
N VAL A 41 -5.33 -25.43 11.78
CA VAL A 41 -5.51 -24.95 13.16
C VAL A 41 -4.11 -24.61 13.71
N ARG A 42 -3.97 -23.39 14.20
CA ARG A 42 -2.68 -22.87 14.70
C ARG A 42 -2.93 -22.13 16.02
N LYS A 43 -1.93 -22.12 16.88
CA LYS A 43 -1.94 -21.24 18.05
C LYS A 43 -1.66 -19.81 17.59
N ALA A 44 -2.30 -18.83 18.22
CA ALA A 44 -2.09 -17.43 17.88
C ALA A 44 -0.61 -17.03 17.99
N SER A 45 0.10 -17.61 18.96
CA SER A 45 1.54 -17.33 19.16
C SER A 45 2.42 -17.85 18.01
N ASP A 46 1.89 -18.75 17.18
CA ASP A 46 2.63 -19.31 16.05
C ASP A 46 2.35 -18.56 14.73
N VAL A 47 1.43 -17.61 14.77
CA VAL A 47 1.05 -16.82 13.58
C VAL A 47 1.80 -15.49 13.59
N PRO A 48 2.64 -15.22 12.60
CA PRO A 48 3.37 -13.95 12.58
C PRO A 48 2.44 -12.78 12.30
N ASP A 49 2.78 -11.62 12.86
CA ASP A 49 2.04 -10.37 12.62
C ASP A 49 2.58 -9.73 11.34
N VAL A 50 2.08 -10.19 10.20
CA VAL A 50 2.52 -9.67 8.89
C VAL A 50 2.13 -8.20 8.70
N PHE A 51 1.11 -7.72 9.42
CA PHE A 51 0.66 -6.33 9.30
C PHE A 51 1.70 -5.33 9.83
N ARG A 52 2.65 -5.77 10.63
CA ARG A 52 3.75 -4.91 11.09
C ARG A 52 4.69 -4.52 9.96
N LEU A 53 4.73 -5.32 8.89
CA LEU A 53 5.49 -4.99 7.70
C LEU A 53 4.73 -3.91 6.92
N ARG A 54 5.43 -2.84 6.56
CA ARG A 54 4.80 -1.68 5.91
C ARG A 54 5.43 -1.40 4.56
N ARG A 55 4.59 -0.91 3.65
CA ARG A 55 5.00 -0.50 2.30
C ARG A 55 4.90 1.02 2.24
N PRO A 56 6.01 1.75 2.39
CA PRO A 56 5.94 3.21 2.38
C PRO A 56 5.51 3.75 1.01
N THR A 57 4.82 4.88 1.05
CA THR A 57 4.38 5.58 -0.16
C THR A 57 5.46 6.51 -0.71
N GLY A 58 6.45 6.86 0.11
CA GLY A 58 7.43 7.88 -0.23
C GLY A 58 6.92 9.30 -0.01
N ILE A 59 5.71 9.45 0.51
CA ILE A 59 5.14 10.75 0.90
C ILE A 59 5.22 10.82 2.42
N PRO A 60 6.13 11.63 2.98
CA PRO A 60 6.40 11.60 4.43
C PRO A 60 5.16 11.79 5.30
N SER A 61 4.31 12.75 4.98
CA SER A 61 3.09 13.01 5.75
C SER A 61 2.15 11.81 5.71
N MET A 62 2.02 11.16 4.56
CA MET A 62 1.16 9.99 4.42
C MET A 62 1.74 8.78 5.15
N ASP A 63 3.04 8.56 5.02
CA ASP A 63 3.70 7.44 5.69
C ASP A 63 3.60 7.58 7.21
N LEU A 64 3.65 8.80 7.72
CA LEU A 64 3.49 9.04 9.15
C LEU A 64 2.09 8.60 9.62
N GLU A 65 1.04 8.97 8.89
CA GLU A 65 -0.34 8.59 9.26
C GLU A 65 -0.62 7.11 9.03
N LEU A 66 0.05 6.48 8.05
CA LEU A 66 -0.06 5.04 7.80
C LEU A 66 0.88 4.21 8.69
N HIS A 67 1.57 4.85 9.63
CA HIS A 67 2.52 4.17 10.53
C HIS A 67 3.59 3.40 9.75
N GLY A 68 4.16 4.06 8.74
CA GLY A 68 5.24 3.53 7.93
C GLY A 68 4.84 3.19 6.49
N GLY A 69 3.55 3.14 6.21
CA GLY A 69 3.05 2.81 4.87
C GLY A 69 1.88 1.85 4.90
N PHE A 70 1.46 1.39 3.75
CA PHE A 70 0.35 0.43 3.66
C PHE A 70 0.75 -0.89 4.32
N PRO A 71 -0.15 -1.51 5.12
CA PRO A 71 0.19 -2.79 5.74
C PRO A 71 0.34 -3.91 4.71
N ALA A 72 1.28 -4.81 4.96
CA ALA A 72 1.40 -6.05 4.19
C ALA A 72 0.30 -7.02 4.61
N GLY A 73 0.08 -8.04 3.80
CA GLY A 73 -0.82 -9.14 4.16
C GLY A 73 -2.29 -8.84 4.02
N GLY A 74 -2.65 -7.83 3.22
CA GLY A 74 -4.05 -7.51 3.03
C GLY A 74 -4.29 -6.50 1.93
N VAL A 75 -5.53 -6.05 1.85
CA VAL A 75 -6.01 -5.12 0.82
C VAL A 75 -6.19 -3.74 1.43
N SER A 76 -5.68 -2.73 0.74
CA SER A 76 -5.96 -1.32 1.06
C SER A 76 -6.57 -0.66 -0.16
N GLN A 77 -7.48 0.27 0.05
CA GLN A 77 -8.19 0.95 -1.03
C GLN A 77 -7.82 2.43 -1.06
N ILE A 78 -7.63 2.95 -2.26
CA ILE A 78 -7.38 4.38 -2.50
C ILE A 78 -8.55 4.90 -3.32
N ILE A 79 -9.24 5.91 -2.78
CA ILE A 79 -10.48 6.44 -3.31
C ILE A 79 -10.27 7.92 -3.65
N GLY A 80 -10.82 8.36 -4.76
CA GLY A 80 -10.77 9.77 -5.13
C GLY A 80 -11.29 10.01 -6.53
N GLU A 81 -11.45 11.28 -6.86
CA GLU A 81 -11.88 11.67 -8.21
C GLU A 81 -10.76 11.43 -9.23
N ASP A 82 -11.11 11.47 -10.49
CA ASP A 82 -10.13 11.33 -11.57
C ASP A 82 -9.13 12.48 -11.52
N GLY A 83 -7.87 12.15 -11.77
CA GLY A 83 -6.79 13.13 -11.78
C GLY A 83 -6.28 13.56 -10.42
N ILE A 84 -6.82 13.01 -9.32
CA ILE A 84 -6.40 13.42 -7.98
C ILE A 84 -5.00 12.88 -7.61
N GLY A 85 -4.55 11.82 -8.26
CA GLY A 85 -3.24 11.23 -7.98
C GLY A 85 -3.27 9.83 -7.39
N LYS A 86 -4.37 9.11 -7.55
CA LYS A 86 -4.48 7.72 -7.06
C LYS A 86 -3.40 6.84 -7.67
N THR A 87 -3.28 6.87 -8.99
CA THR A 87 -2.29 6.06 -9.71
C THR A 87 -0.86 6.52 -9.38
N ASP A 88 -0.64 7.83 -9.26
CA ASP A 88 0.66 8.37 -8.86
C ASP A 88 1.09 7.82 -7.49
N LEU A 89 0.18 7.79 -6.54
CA LEU A 89 0.47 7.24 -5.20
C LEU A 89 0.88 5.77 -5.29
N CYS A 90 0.23 5.00 -6.15
CA CYS A 90 0.59 3.60 -6.37
C CYS A 90 1.97 3.48 -7.02
N TRP A 91 2.27 4.29 -8.05
CA TRP A 91 3.60 4.28 -8.67
C TRP A 91 4.69 4.59 -7.63
N ARG A 92 4.43 5.56 -6.75
CA ARG A 92 5.38 5.93 -5.69
C ARG A 92 5.59 4.79 -4.70
N THR A 93 4.52 4.08 -4.34
CA THR A 93 4.62 2.93 -3.42
C THR A 93 5.44 1.81 -4.07
N LEU A 94 5.20 1.52 -5.34
CA LEU A 94 6.00 0.54 -6.08
C LEU A 94 7.47 0.98 -6.16
N ALA A 95 7.71 2.26 -6.43
CA ALA A 95 9.06 2.82 -6.51
C ALA A 95 9.81 2.67 -5.19
N GLN A 96 9.15 2.90 -4.05
CA GLN A 96 9.76 2.73 -2.74
C GLN A 96 10.18 1.27 -2.51
N GLN A 97 9.34 0.32 -2.90
CA GLN A 97 9.68 -1.10 -2.78
C GLN A 97 10.87 -1.45 -3.67
N GLN A 98 10.93 -0.89 -4.87
CA GLN A 98 12.05 -1.11 -5.79
C GLN A 98 13.37 -0.57 -5.20
N VAL A 99 13.33 0.62 -4.60
CA VAL A 99 14.52 1.20 -3.94
C VAL A 99 14.98 0.30 -2.79
N ILE A 100 14.04 -0.18 -1.96
CA ILE A 100 14.36 -0.98 -0.77
C ILE A 100 14.94 -2.35 -1.16
N LEU A 101 14.37 -3.00 -2.18
CA LEU A 101 14.68 -4.40 -2.50
C LEU A 101 15.63 -4.59 -3.69
N GLY A 102 15.78 -3.57 -4.53
CA GLY A 102 16.67 -3.66 -5.70
C GLY A 102 16.22 -4.76 -6.66
N GLU A 103 17.10 -5.69 -6.97
CA GLU A 103 16.82 -6.78 -7.92
C GLU A 103 15.74 -7.74 -7.43
N ARG A 104 15.52 -7.81 -6.12
CA ARG A 104 14.51 -8.70 -5.54
C ARG A 104 13.08 -8.14 -5.64
N TYR A 105 12.94 -6.88 -5.99
CA TYR A 105 11.62 -6.25 -6.11
C TYR A 105 10.78 -6.92 -7.20
N ARG A 106 9.50 -7.14 -6.89
CA ARG A 106 8.48 -7.59 -7.85
C ARG A 106 7.19 -6.84 -7.56
N GLY A 107 6.75 -6.05 -8.53
CA GLY A 107 5.46 -5.35 -8.43
C GLY A 107 4.57 -5.71 -9.61
N ALA A 108 3.28 -5.48 -9.47
CA ALA A 108 2.31 -5.72 -10.55
C ALA A 108 1.28 -4.60 -10.58
N MET A 109 0.88 -4.24 -11.80
CA MET A 109 -0.15 -3.22 -12.03
C MET A 109 -1.22 -3.79 -12.96
N UNK A 110 -2.26 -4.15 -12.53
CA UNK A 110 -3.20 -4.58 -13.14
C UNK A 110 -4.02 -3.58 -13.53
N CYS A 111 -4.15 -3.19 -14.70
CA CYS A 111 -5.03 -2.14 -15.26
C CYS A 111 -6.25 -2.76 -15.90
N ILE A 112 -7.41 -2.24 -15.58
CA ILE A 112 -8.67 -2.81 -16.07
C ILE A 112 -9.22 -2.00 -17.24
N GLU A 113 -9.05 -0.68 -17.23
CA GLU A 113 -9.68 0.15 -18.27
C GLU A 113 -8.72 0.73 -19.31
N MET A 114 -7.47 0.95 -18.99
CA MET A 114 -6.53 1.50 -19.96
C MET A 114 -5.09 1.16 -19.60
N GLN A 115 -4.21 1.23 -20.58
CA GLN A 115 -2.80 0.95 -20.37
C GLN A 115 -2.19 1.97 -19.40
N PRO A 116 -1.23 1.55 -18.58
CA PRO A 116 -0.56 2.48 -17.68
C PRO A 116 0.36 3.44 -18.46
N ASP A 117 0.51 4.62 -17.91
CA ASP A 117 1.45 5.61 -18.46
C ASP A 117 2.81 5.39 -17.78
N PHE A 118 3.71 4.71 -18.47
CA PHE A 118 5.02 4.39 -17.91
C PHE A 118 5.92 5.62 -17.78
N SER A 119 5.68 6.68 -18.55
CA SER A 119 6.42 7.92 -18.36
C SER A 119 6.03 8.57 -17.01
N GLN A 120 4.76 8.51 -16.64
CA GLN A 120 4.32 8.98 -15.34
C GLN A 120 4.87 8.09 -14.21
N ALA A 121 4.97 6.80 -14.45
CA ALA A 121 5.56 5.88 -13.48
C ALA A 121 7.04 6.24 -13.21
N ARG A 122 7.79 6.53 -14.28
CA ARG A 122 9.20 6.97 -14.14
C ARG A 122 9.28 8.32 -13.43
N PHE A 123 8.37 9.23 -13.75
CA PHE A 123 8.29 10.55 -13.09
C PHE A 123 8.05 10.38 -11.58
N ALA A 124 7.25 9.38 -11.20
CA ALA A 124 6.98 9.07 -9.79
C ALA A 124 8.13 8.33 -9.10
N GLY A 125 9.17 7.95 -9.85
CA GLY A 125 10.37 7.34 -9.30
C GLY A 125 10.56 5.86 -9.58
N LEU A 126 9.61 5.22 -10.25
CA LEU A 126 9.71 3.79 -10.57
C LEU A 126 10.64 3.61 -11.77
N LYS A 127 11.64 2.77 -11.63
CA LYS A 127 12.58 2.50 -12.71
C LYS A 127 12.01 1.45 -13.65
N ILE A 128 11.89 1.81 -14.92
CA ILE A 128 11.38 0.95 -15.99
C ILE A 128 12.32 1.11 -17.19
N PRO A 129 13.01 0.05 -17.62
CA PRO A 129 13.89 0.16 -18.80
C PRO A 129 13.14 0.68 -20.01
N TYR A 130 13.84 1.43 -20.84
CA TYR A 130 13.26 2.02 -22.05
C TYR A 130 13.07 0.95 -23.12
N THR A 131 11.99 1.05 -23.87
CA THR A 131 11.75 0.23 -25.07
C THR A 131 12.66 0.72 -26.21
N GLU A 132 12.84 -0.10 -27.24
CA GLU A 132 13.59 0.29 -28.44
C GLU A 132 12.96 1.53 -29.10
N GLU A 133 11.64 1.60 -29.14
CA GLU A 133 10.95 2.77 -29.71
C GLU A 133 11.24 4.03 -28.90
N GLU A 134 11.17 3.95 -27.57
CA GLU A 134 11.50 5.09 -26.69
C GLU A 134 12.95 5.53 -26.90
N LEU A 135 13.89 4.58 -27.03
CA LEU A 135 15.30 4.89 -27.26
C LEU A 135 15.52 5.58 -28.59
N HIS A 136 14.78 5.18 -29.61
CA HIS A 136 14.84 5.83 -30.92
C HIS A 136 14.52 7.33 -30.79
N TRP A 137 13.41 7.65 -30.09
CA TRP A 137 13.00 9.05 -29.89
C TRP A 137 13.97 9.81 -28.99
N LEU A 138 14.48 9.17 -27.94
CA LEU A 138 15.44 9.81 -27.04
C LEU A 138 16.73 10.18 -27.77
N ARG A 139 17.20 9.31 -28.68
CA ARG A 139 18.42 9.56 -29.45
C ARG A 139 18.26 10.71 -30.46
N MET A 140 17.04 11.00 -30.86
CA MET A 140 16.76 12.17 -31.70
C MET A 140 16.79 13.47 -30.89
N ASP A 141 16.45 13.41 -29.61
CA ASP A 141 16.31 14.61 -28.76
C ASP A 141 17.57 14.91 -27.92
N TYR A 142 18.41 13.92 -27.64
CA TYR A 142 19.52 14.04 -26.69
C TYR A 142 20.81 13.46 -27.26
N PRO A 143 21.99 14.00 -26.85
CA PRO A 143 23.28 13.39 -27.21
C PRO A 143 23.40 11.97 -26.65
N GLU A 144 24.19 11.12 -27.30
CA GLU A 144 24.32 9.70 -26.94
C GLU A 144 24.80 9.50 -25.49
N ASP A 145 25.72 10.35 -25.00
CA ASP A 145 26.19 10.23 -23.60
C ASP A 145 25.08 10.46 -22.61
N VAL A 146 24.15 11.39 -22.90
CA VAL A 146 22.97 11.63 -22.06
C VAL A 146 22.02 10.43 -22.13
N VAL A 147 21.78 9.89 -23.32
CA VAL A 147 20.93 8.72 -23.51
C VAL A 147 21.48 7.52 -22.73
N GLU A 148 22.80 7.30 -22.78
CA GLU A 148 23.44 6.21 -22.03
C GLU A 148 23.23 6.35 -20.52
N GLU A 149 23.35 7.57 -20.00
CA GLU A 149 23.05 7.86 -18.58
C GLU A 149 21.59 7.55 -18.25
N MET A 150 20.67 7.96 -19.13
CA MET A 150 19.23 7.70 -18.94
C MET A 150 18.96 6.21 -18.91
N ILE A 151 19.55 5.44 -19.83
CA ILE A 151 19.41 3.97 -19.87
C ILE A 151 19.89 3.37 -18.55
N ALA A 152 21.10 3.74 -18.13
CA ALA A 152 21.71 3.21 -16.91
C ALA A 152 20.85 3.52 -15.67
N SER A 153 20.23 4.70 -15.63
CA SER A 153 19.40 5.11 -14.50
C SER A 153 18.15 4.25 -14.33
N GLN A 154 17.70 3.53 -15.37
CA GLN A 154 16.48 2.74 -15.37
C GLN A 154 16.75 1.23 -15.25
N GLU A 155 17.99 0.82 -15.11
CA GLU A 155 18.38 -0.60 -15.08
C GLU A 155 18.84 -1.05 -13.70
N GLY A 156 19.09 -2.35 -13.57
CA GLY A 156 19.66 -2.94 -12.36
C GLY A 156 18.69 -3.20 -11.24
N GLN A 157 17.41 -3.25 -11.54
CA GLN A 157 16.36 -3.40 -10.53
C GLN A 157 15.39 -4.51 -10.94
N GLY A 158 14.69 -5.06 -9.96
CA GLY A 158 13.53 -5.89 -10.23
C GLY A 158 12.44 -5.03 -10.88
N GLN A 159 11.53 -5.65 -11.59
CA GLN A 159 10.60 -4.93 -12.43
C GLN A 159 9.15 -5.08 -12.02
N THR A 160 8.35 -4.11 -12.44
CA THR A 160 6.91 -4.16 -12.35
C THR A 160 6.39 -4.87 -13.60
N VAL A 161 5.52 -5.87 -13.40
CA VAL A 161 4.86 -6.54 -14.51
C VAL A 161 3.50 -5.91 -14.74
N PHE A 162 3.06 -5.98 -15.98
CA PHE A 162 1.79 -5.40 -16.41
C PHE A 162 0.96 -6.52 -17.05
N PRO A 163 0.15 -7.24 -16.26
CA PRO A 163 -0.67 -8.31 -16.81
C PRO A 163 -1.91 -7.77 -17.52
N VAL A 164 -2.28 -8.40 -18.62
CA VAL A 164 -3.47 -8.04 -19.40
C VAL A 164 -4.30 -9.29 -19.61
N GLY A 165 -5.53 -9.30 -19.07
CA GLY A 165 -6.52 -10.34 -19.37
C GLY A 165 -7.42 -9.88 -20.50
N ASP A 166 -8.18 -10.80 -21.08
CA ASP A 166 -9.14 -10.47 -22.13
C ASP A 166 -10.33 -9.66 -21.61
N ASN A 167 -10.56 -9.74 -20.30
CA ASN A 167 -11.62 -9.00 -19.63
C ASN A 167 -11.24 -8.76 -18.16
N ALA A 168 -12.09 -8.03 -17.44
CA ALA A 168 -11.82 -7.69 -16.06
C ALA A 168 -11.72 -8.92 -15.16
N GLU A 169 -12.57 -9.92 -15.38
CA GLU A 169 -12.56 -11.14 -14.58
C GLU A 169 -11.23 -11.88 -14.72
N GLU A 170 -10.70 -11.98 -15.94
CA GLU A 170 -9.40 -12.59 -16.20
C GLU A 170 -8.26 -11.81 -15.55
N THR A 171 -8.31 -10.49 -15.65
CA THR A 171 -7.30 -9.62 -15.03
C THR A 171 -7.26 -9.85 -13.51
N LEU A 172 -8.44 -9.95 -12.87
CA LEU A 172 -8.51 -10.23 -11.44
C LEU A 172 -8.03 -11.64 -11.11
N GLU A 173 -8.29 -12.62 -11.98
CA GLU A 173 -7.79 -13.99 -11.80
C GLU A 173 -6.25 -14.01 -11.83
N ILE A 174 -5.66 -13.28 -12.77
CA ILE A 174 -4.19 -13.14 -12.84
C ILE A 174 -3.67 -12.53 -11.54
N ALA A 175 -4.35 -11.51 -11.01
CA ALA A 175 -3.97 -10.90 -9.73
C ALA A 175 -4.00 -11.92 -8.58
N VAL A 176 -5.01 -12.80 -8.56
CA VAL A 176 -5.09 -13.86 -7.54
C VAL A 176 -3.92 -14.84 -7.69
N GLU A 177 -3.56 -15.22 -8.91
CA GLU A 177 -2.43 -16.12 -9.14
C GLU A 177 -1.11 -15.47 -8.69
N TYR A 178 -0.95 -14.18 -8.97
CA TYR A 178 0.22 -13.45 -8.48
C TYR A 178 0.25 -13.42 -6.94
N LEU A 179 -0.91 -13.21 -6.32
CA LEU A 179 -1.00 -13.24 -4.85
C LEU A 179 -0.62 -14.64 -4.32
N ARG A 180 -1.13 -15.69 -4.93
CA ARG A 180 -0.83 -17.08 -4.54
C ARG A 180 0.66 -17.39 -4.61
N SER A 181 1.36 -16.79 -5.55
CA SER A 181 2.79 -17.04 -5.73
C SER A 181 3.63 -16.53 -4.54
N GLY A 182 3.16 -15.50 -3.85
CA GLY A 182 3.91 -14.88 -2.77
C GLY A 182 5.15 -14.11 -3.23
N LEU A 183 5.34 -13.93 -4.54
CA LEU A 183 6.55 -13.31 -5.10
C LEU A 183 6.51 -11.79 -5.09
N PHE A 184 5.32 -11.20 -5.05
CA PHE A 184 5.11 -9.77 -5.25
C PHE A 184 5.00 -9.04 -3.93
N GLN A 185 5.66 -7.89 -3.82
CA GLN A 185 5.50 -7.04 -2.65
C GLN A 185 4.20 -6.26 -2.72
N VAL A 186 3.88 -5.71 -3.91
CA VAL A 186 2.69 -4.90 -4.09
C VAL A 186 2.03 -5.28 -5.42
N ILE A 187 0.72 -5.49 -5.37
CA ILE A 187 -0.12 -5.70 -6.55
C ILE A 187 -1.15 -4.56 -6.55
N VAL A 188 -1.18 -3.79 -7.63
CA VAL A 188 -2.11 -2.67 -7.79
C VAL A 188 -3.21 -3.08 -8.76
N ILE A 189 -4.45 -2.74 -8.45
CA ILE A 189 -5.61 -2.93 -9.35
C ILE A 189 -6.21 -1.56 -9.66
N ASP A 190 -6.11 -1.14 -10.90
CA ASP A 190 -6.53 0.18 -11.37
C ASP A 190 -7.52 0.01 -12.54
N SER A 191 -8.79 0.10 -12.29
CA SER A 191 -9.47 0.37 -11.04
C SER A 191 -10.69 -0.55 -10.88
N ILE A 192 -11.03 -0.81 -9.64
CA ILE A 192 -12.19 -1.65 -9.29
C ILE A 192 -13.50 -1.04 -9.82
N GLY A 193 -13.59 0.29 -9.79
CA GLY A 193 -14.76 1.00 -10.29
C GLY A 193 -15.00 0.87 -11.79
N ALA A 194 -13.97 0.48 -12.56
CA ALA A 194 -14.03 0.35 -14.00
C ALA A 194 -14.49 -1.03 -14.47
N ILE A 195 -14.72 -1.97 -13.57
CA ILE A 195 -15.07 -3.35 -13.94
C ILE A 195 -16.39 -3.38 -14.73
N GLN A 196 -16.34 -3.96 -15.94
CA GLN A 196 -17.50 -4.21 -16.75
C GLN A 196 -17.72 -5.72 -16.85
N PRO A 197 -18.87 -6.23 -16.44
CA PRO A 197 -19.11 -7.67 -16.51
C PRO A 197 -19.11 -8.17 -17.95
N SER A 198 -18.40 -9.27 -18.21
CA SER A 198 -18.24 -9.83 -19.55
C SER A 198 -19.47 -10.63 -20.01
N ILE A 199 -20.31 -11.09 -19.08
CA ILE A 199 -21.42 -12.01 -19.37
C ILE A 199 -22.75 -11.28 -19.57
N MET A 200 -22.76 -9.95 -19.55
CA MET A 200 -24.02 -9.20 -19.70
C MET A 200 -24.47 -9.15 -21.16
N SER A 201 -25.69 -9.60 -21.41
CA SER A 201 -26.32 -9.48 -22.72
C SER A 201 -26.84 -8.04 -22.90
N ASP A 202 -27.17 -7.71 -24.14
CA ASP A 202 -27.74 -6.40 -24.46
C ASP A 202 -29.05 -6.12 -23.71
N ARG A 203 -29.71 -7.16 -23.23
CA ARG A 203 -30.95 -7.04 -22.46
C ARG A 203 -30.72 -6.67 -21.02
N ASP A 204 -29.47 -6.81 -20.52
CA ASP A 204 -29.13 -6.63 -19.11
C ASP A 204 -28.41 -5.30 -18.85
N LEU A 205 -28.53 -4.35 -19.76
CA LEU A 205 -27.77 -3.11 -19.70
C LEU A 205 -28.34 -2.03 -18.77
N ASP A 206 -29.34 -2.36 -17.95
CA ASP A 206 -29.81 -1.40 -16.96
C ASP A 206 -28.76 -1.23 -15.85
N GLU A 207 -28.71 -0.02 -15.30
CA GLU A 207 -27.68 0.37 -14.32
C GLU A 207 -27.68 -0.55 -13.09
N GLY A 208 -28.83 -0.96 -12.62
CA GLY A 208 -28.95 -1.84 -11.46
C GLY A 208 -28.33 -3.21 -11.68
N SER A 209 -28.55 -3.82 -12.87
CA SER A 209 -27.96 -5.12 -13.21
C SER A 209 -26.44 -5.05 -13.34
N VAL A 210 -25.93 -3.97 -13.92
CA VAL A 210 -24.48 -3.76 -14.04
C VAL A 210 -23.83 -3.64 -12.65
N VAL A 211 -24.45 -2.87 -11.75
CA VAL A 211 -23.95 -2.69 -10.38
C VAL A 211 -23.94 -4.02 -9.63
N ALA A 212 -25.00 -4.81 -9.75
CA ALA A 212 -25.10 -6.11 -9.08
C ALA A 212 -24.05 -7.10 -9.63
N ALA A 213 -23.88 -7.15 -10.95
CA ALA A 213 -22.90 -8.04 -11.57
C ALA A 213 -21.47 -7.65 -11.19
N ARG A 214 -21.16 -6.36 -11.16
CA ARG A 214 -19.86 -5.86 -10.73
C ARG A 214 -19.61 -6.25 -9.26
N ALA A 215 -20.60 -6.07 -8.40
CA ALA A 215 -20.48 -6.43 -6.98
C ALA A 215 -20.20 -7.93 -6.80
N ASN A 216 -20.79 -8.77 -7.63
CA ASN A 216 -20.55 -10.22 -7.58
C ASN A 216 -19.12 -10.56 -8.00
N ILE A 217 -18.61 -9.92 -9.07
CA ILE A 217 -17.23 -10.12 -9.52
C ILE A 217 -16.26 -9.75 -8.39
N ILE A 218 -16.48 -8.61 -7.76
CA ILE A 218 -15.62 -8.12 -6.66
C ILE A 218 -15.73 -9.05 -5.45
N THR A 219 -16.93 -9.53 -5.13
CA THR A 219 -17.14 -10.46 -4.01
C THR A 219 -16.37 -11.77 -4.23
N ASN A 220 -16.44 -12.31 -5.45
CA ASN A 220 -15.71 -13.52 -5.81
C ASN A 220 -14.20 -13.31 -5.71
N PHE A 221 -13.72 -12.20 -6.24
CA PHE A 221 -12.31 -11.82 -6.16
C PHE A 221 -11.84 -11.72 -4.70
N MET A 222 -12.58 -10.98 -3.86
CA MET A 222 -12.23 -10.79 -2.45
C MET A 222 -12.26 -12.12 -1.68
N GLY A 223 -13.19 -13.01 -2.02
CA GLY A 223 -13.23 -14.35 -1.42
C GLY A 223 -11.96 -15.15 -1.70
N LYS A 224 -11.49 -15.11 -2.95
CA LYS A 224 -10.24 -15.77 -3.34
C LYS A 224 -9.02 -15.13 -2.67
N VAL A 225 -9.02 -13.82 -2.59
CA VAL A 225 -7.94 -13.05 -1.94
C VAL A 225 -7.83 -13.45 -0.46
N TRP A 226 -8.96 -13.45 0.26
CA TRP A 226 -8.95 -13.81 1.69
C TRP A 226 -8.59 -15.26 1.92
N SER A 227 -9.09 -16.17 1.08
CA SER A 227 -8.70 -17.57 1.15
C SER A 227 -7.20 -17.73 0.99
N THR A 228 -6.59 -16.95 0.10
CA THR A 228 -5.14 -17.00 -0.15
C THR A 228 -4.35 -16.47 1.05
N TYR A 229 -4.74 -15.33 1.60
CA TYR A 229 -4.03 -14.75 2.75
C TYR A 229 -4.11 -15.65 3.99
N ASN A 230 -5.19 -16.41 4.13
CA ASN A 230 -5.40 -17.25 5.30
C ASN A 230 -4.60 -18.56 5.27
N LYS A 231 -3.93 -18.87 4.16
CA LYS A 231 -3.14 -20.09 4.01
C LYS A 231 -1.65 -19.79 4.03
N GLU A 232 -0.85 -20.74 4.49
CA GLU A 232 0.59 -20.70 4.30
C GLU A 232 0.92 -20.82 2.83
N LEU A 233 1.99 -20.15 2.41
CA LEU A 233 2.55 -20.34 1.07
C LEU A 233 3.13 -21.74 0.95
N ASP A 234 3.27 -22.23 -0.28
CA ASP A 234 3.81 -23.58 -0.55
C ASP A 234 5.20 -23.79 0.04
N ASP A 235 6.01 -22.74 0.14
CA ASP A 235 7.35 -22.79 0.72
C ASP A 235 7.35 -22.67 2.26
N GLY A 236 6.18 -22.58 2.87
CA GLY A 236 6.03 -22.55 4.32
C GLY A 236 5.96 -21.17 4.95
N GLY A 237 6.00 -20.13 4.16
CA GLY A 237 5.87 -18.75 4.65
C GLY A 237 4.43 -18.25 4.63
N TYR A 238 4.23 -17.05 5.15
CA TYR A 238 2.94 -16.36 5.11
C TYR A 238 2.99 -15.26 4.05
N ASN A 239 1.85 -14.99 3.46
CA ASN A 239 1.76 -14.05 2.34
C ASN A 239 1.91 -12.61 2.84
N GLU A 240 2.96 -11.94 2.41
CA GLU A 240 3.27 -10.55 2.79
C GLU A 240 2.88 -9.55 1.70
N THR A 241 2.24 -9.99 0.63
CA THR A 241 1.86 -9.11 -0.48
C THR A 241 0.85 -8.06 0.01
N THR A 242 1.01 -6.83 -0.43
CA THR A 242 0.02 -5.77 -0.26
C THR A 242 -0.76 -5.65 -1.57
N ILE A 243 -2.08 -5.66 -1.49
CA ILE A 243 -2.92 -5.34 -2.64
C ILE A 243 -3.46 -3.93 -2.46
N LEU A 244 -3.23 -3.07 -3.44
CA LEU A 244 -3.79 -1.73 -3.50
C LEU A 244 -4.87 -1.71 -4.57
N VAL A 245 -6.10 -1.40 -4.19
CA VAL A 245 -7.19 -1.25 -5.17
C VAL A 245 -7.56 0.22 -5.29
N LEU A 246 -7.64 0.70 -6.52
CA LEU A 246 -8.05 2.06 -6.79
C LEU A 246 -9.54 2.07 -7.07
N ASN A 247 -10.22 3.10 -6.58
CA ASN A 247 -11.65 3.22 -6.77
C ASN A 247 -12.04 4.68 -6.96
N GLN A 248 -13.15 4.87 -7.63
CA GLN A 248 -13.76 6.18 -7.80
C GLN A 248 -14.93 6.29 -6.83
N TYR A 249 -15.33 7.49 -6.54
CA TYR A 249 -16.53 7.74 -5.79
C TYR A 249 -17.51 8.58 -6.63
N ARG A 250 -18.75 8.47 -6.28
CA ARG A 250 -19.80 9.31 -6.85
C ARG A 250 -20.52 10.00 -5.70
N GLU A 251 -20.75 11.29 -5.85
CA GLU A 251 -21.59 12.01 -4.92
C GLU A 251 -23.04 11.79 -5.30
N ALA A 252 -23.83 11.34 -4.36
CA ALA A 252 -25.27 11.11 -4.57
C ALA A 252 -26.04 12.16 -3.78
N VAL A 253 -27.06 12.75 -4.40
CA VAL A 253 -27.94 13.68 -3.71
C VAL A 253 -28.78 12.89 -2.71
N ASN A 254 -28.81 13.36 -1.47
CA ASN A 254 -29.68 12.77 -0.44
C ASN A 254 -31.09 13.28 -0.67
N MET A 255 -32.02 12.38 -0.96
CA MET A 255 -33.43 12.74 -1.26
C MET A 255 -34.11 13.43 -0.07
N ASN A 256 -33.71 13.09 1.16
CA ASN A 256 -34.29 13.68 2.35
C ASN A 256 -33.61 15.00 2.74
N ASN A 257 -32.41 15.26 2.25
CA ASN A 257 -31.67 16.48 2.51
C ASN A 257 -30.81 16.81 1.28
N PRO A 258 -31.35 17.58 0.32
CA PRO A 258 -30.63 17.88 -0.93
C PRO A 258 -29.28 18.61 -0.76
N LYS A 259 -29.05 19.23 0.41
CA LYS A 259 -27.77 19.89 0.70
C LYS A 259 -26.72 18.93 1.20
N ALA A 260 -27.12 17.73 1.67
CA ALA A 260 -26.20 16.70 2.13
C ALA A 260 -25.84 15.77 0.98
N ARG A 261 -24.57 15.56 0.77
CA ARG A 261 -24.06 14.64 -0.25
C ARG A 261 -23.57 13.35 0.41
N THR A 262 -23.94 12.22 -0.17
CA THR A 262 -23.49 10.92 0.30
C THR A 262 -22.44 10.38 -0.64
N LEU A 263 -21.30 9.96 -0.07
CA LEU A 263 -20.22 9.36 -0.82
C LEU A 263 -20.60 7.92 -1.18
N ARG A 264 -20.71 7.63 -2.48
CA ARG A 264 -20.96 6.27 -2.96
C ARG A 264 -19.71 5.71 -3.61
N ILE A 265 -19.25 4.58 -3.09
CA ILE A 265 -18.02 3.91 -3.51
C ILE A 265 -18.42 2.55 -4.08
N SER A 266 -17.91 2.24 -5.27
CA SER A 266 -18.17 0.97 -5.93
C SER A 266 -17.53 -0.20 -5.16
N GLY A 267 -18.06 -1.41 -5.31
CA GLY A 267 -17.40 -2.62 -4.81
C GLY A 267 -18.17 -3.46 -3.81
N GLY A 268 -19.34 -2.98 -3.41
CA GLY A 268 -20.21 -3.78 -2.55
C GLY A 268 -19.64 -4.06 -1.16
N ARG A 269 -20.31 -4.96 -0.46
CA ARG A 269 -19.97 -5.29 0.95
C ARG A 269 -18.64 -6.01 1.10
N ALA A 270 -18.27 -6.87 0.15
CA ALA A 270 -17.04 -7.66 0.23
C ALA A 270 -15.81 -6.78 0.28
N LEU A 271 -15.77 -5.76 -0.56
CA LEU A 271 -14.65 -4.81 -0.55
C LEU A 271 -14.72 -3.91 0.69
N LYS A 272 -15.92 -3.57 1.11
CA LYS A 272 -16.13 -2.76 2.32
C LYS A 272 -15.60 -3.43 3.58
N UNK A 273 -15.73 -4.58 3.64
CA UNK A 273 -15.37 -5.28 4.78
C UNK A 273 -14.04 -5.87 4.77
N GLY A 274 -13.69 -6.17 3.71
CA GLY A 274 -12.52 -7.04 3.52
C GLY A 274 -11.18 -6.32 3.38
N LYS A 275 -10.99 -5.15 3.90
CA LYS A 275 -9.74 -4.39 3.70
C LYS A 275 -9.20 -3.80 5.00
N LEU A 276 -7.91 -3.47 4.97
CA LEU A 276 -7.18 -2.93 6.11
C LEU A 276 -7.28 -1.40 6.19
N THR A 277 -7.25 -0.73 5.04
CA THR A 277 -7.22 0.73 4.99
C THR A 277 -8.09 1.23 3.84
N ASP A 278 -8.83 2.30 4.11
CA ASP A 278 -9.46 3.15 3.09
C ASP A 278 -8.82 4.52 3.18
N LEU A 279 -8.21 4.94 2.08
CA LEU A 279 -7.59 6.24 1.96
C LEU A 279 -8.35 7.07 0.92
N PHE A 280 -8.88 8.20 1.33
CA PHE A 280 -9.64 9.10 0.47
C PHE A 280 -8.78 10.32 0.13
N LEU A 281 -8.55 10.53 -1.16
CA LEU A 281 -7.75 11.65 -1.65
C LEU A 281 -8.67 12.75 -2.18
N LYS A 282 -8.37 14.00 -1.80
CA LYS A 282 -9.08 15.15 -2.36
C LYS A 282 -8.12 16.33 -2.55
N ARG A 283 -8.43 17.17 -3.54
CA ARG A 283 -7.71 18.42 -3.75
C ARG A 283 -8.26 19.44 -2.77
N THR A 284 -7.36 20.09 -2.00
CA THR A 284 -7.76 21.16 -1.09
C THR A 284 -7.63 22.55 -1.74
N SER A 285 -6.67 22.68 -2.66
CA SER A 285 -6.48 23.92 -3.42
C SER A 285 -5.61 23.67 -4.64
N TRP A 286 -5.66 24.61 -5.59
CA TRP A 286 -4.68 24.68 -6.66
C TRP A 286 -3.47 25.51 -6.19
N ILE A 287 -2.29 25.14 -6.66
CA ILE A 287 -1.07 25.94 -6.44
C ILE A 287 -0.89 26.81 -7.67
N ARG A 288 -0.82 28.12 -7.45
CA ARG A 288 -0.75 29.12 -8.54
C ARG A 288 0.54 29.93 -8.41
N GLU A 289 1.06 30.38 -9.54
CA GLU A 289 2.32 31.14 -9.59
C GLU A 289 2.24 32.25 -10.63
N GLY A 290 2.93 33.36 -10.33
CA GLY A 290 3.08 34.48 -11.23
C GLY A 290 1.88 35.41 -11.24
N GLU A 291 2.03 36.54 -11.99
CA GLU A 291 0.98 37.57 -12.10
C GLU A 291 -0.28 37.00 -12.74
N LYS A 292 -0.14 36.08 -13.68
CA LYS A 292 -1.27 35.44 -14.38
C LYS A 292 -1.91 34.32 -13.58
N ARG A 293 -1.38 34.01 -12.39
CA ARG A 293 -1.94 32.97 -11.50
C ARG A 293 -2.05 31.62 -12.20
N LEU A 294 -1.00 31.23 -12.92
CA LEU A 294 -0.94 29.95 -13.64
C LEU A 294 -0.92 28.79 -12.65
N ILE A 295 -1.72 27.76 -12.92
CA ILE A 295 -1.75 26.57 -12.10
C ILE A 295 -0.47 25.76 -12.34
N ILE A 296 0.31 25.54 -11.29
CA ILE A 296 1.55 24.78 -11.34
C ILE A 296 1.50 23.49 -10.51
N GLY A 297 0.36 23.23 -9.86
CA GLY A 297 0.20 22.04 -9.05
C GLY A 297 -1.07 22.12 -8.23
N LYS A 298 -1.15 21.22 -7.27
CA LYS A 298 -2.30 21.13 -6.36
C LYS A 298 -1.86 20.69 -4.98
N SER A 299 -2.60 21.10 -3.97
CA SER A 299 -2.46 20.60 -2.61
C SER A 299 -3.47 19.46 -2.43
N VAL A 300 -3.03 18.38 -1.85
CA VAL A 300 -3.81 17.14 -1.70
C VAL A 300 -3.91 16.80 -0.22
N ALA A 301 -5.09 16.37 0.19
CA ALA A 301 -5.32 15.77 1.51
C ALA A 301 -5.67 14.30 1.32
N GLY A 302 -5.03 13.44 2.09
CA GLY A 302 -5.36 12.02 2.19
C GLY A 302 -5.96 11.74 3.55
N GLU A 303 -7.23 11.40 3.58
CA GLU A 303 -7.96 11.10 4.82
C GLU A 303 -8.15 9.59 4.95
N ILE A 304 -7.82 9.07 6.12
CA ILE A 304 -8.02 7.66 6.43
C ILE A 304 -9.47 7.47 6.88
N LEU A 305 -10.29 6.89 6.01
CA LEU A 305 -11.70 6.61 6.30
C LEU A 305 -11.88 5.32 7.10
N LYS A 306 -10.92 4.40 6.98
CA LYS A 306 -10.90 3.13 7.70
C LYS A 306 -9.46 2.76 7.96
N GLY A 307 -9.14 2.39 9.18
CA GLY A 307 -7.79 1.96 9.54
C GLY A 307 -7.81 0.74 10.43
N LYS A 308 -6.93 -0.20 10.10
CA LYS A 308 -6.61 -1.38 10.93
C LYS A 308 -5.10 -1.44 11.07
N ALA A 309 -4.61 -2.42 11.81
CA ALA A 309 -3.17 -2.62 11.99
C ALA A 309 -2.47 -1.39 12.61
N GLY A 310 -3.14 -0.73 13.53
CA GLY A 310 -2.61 0.43 14.22
C GLY A 310 -2.87 1.78 13.54
N ILE A 311 -3.42 1.75 12.33
CA ILE A 311 -3.72 2.97 11.57
C ILE A 311 -5.04 3.55 12.08
N HIS A 312 -5.07 4.86 12.31
CA HIS A 312 -6.20 5.54 12.94
C HIS A 312 -7.15 6.18 11.93
N GLU A 313 -8.40 5.79 12.01
CA GLU A 313 -9.51 6.38 11.28
C GLU A 313 -9.61 7.88 11.63
N GLY A 314 -9.83 8.69 10.61
CA GLY A 314 -9.95 10.15 10.77
C GLY A 314 -8.63 10.91 10.62
N ALA A 315 -7.49 10.22 10.60
CA ALA A 315 -6.21 10.87 10.39
C ALA A 315 -6.13 11.46 8.97
N VAL A 316 -5.50 12.62 8.84
CA VAL A 316 -5.37 13.32 7.56
C VAL A 316 -3.90 13.67 7.33
N ALA A 317 -3.40 13.32 6.14
CA ALA A 317 -2.09 13.75 5.68
C ALA A 317 -2.27 14.78 4.56
N ASN A 318 -1.37 15.75 4.50
CA ASN A 318 -1.40 16.80 3.47
C ASN A 318 -0.06 16.82 2.74
N TRP A 319 -0.11 17.05 1.43
CA TRP A 319 1.11 17.23 0.64
C TRP A 319 0.79 18.05 -0.61
N ASP A 320 1.83 18.60 -1.21
CA ASP A 320 1.73 19.33 -2.46
C ASP A 320 2.25 18.46 -3.59
N PHE A 321 1.55 18.51 -4.71
CA PHE A 321 1.98 17.93 -5.97
C PHE A 321 2.23 19.07 -6.95
N ARG A 322 3.47 19.17 -7.43
CA ARG A 322 3.87 20.22 -8.39
C ARG A 322 4.10 19.56 -9.75
N HIS A 323 3.65 20.21 -10.81
CA HIS A 323 3.78 19.65 -12.16
C HIS A 323 5.25 19.40 -12.54
N SER A 324 6.16 20.21 -12.01
CA SER A 324 7.59 20.11 -12.35
C SER A 324 8.33 18.99 -11.61
N ILE A 325 7.90 18.62 -10.42
CA ILE A 325 8.65 17.67 -9.58
C ILE A 325 7.80 16.51 -9.02
N GLY A 326 6.48 16.56 -9.18
CA GLY A 326 5.59 15.61 -8.53
C GLY A 326 5.36 16.00 -7.06
N VAL A 327 5.25 15.02 -6.18
CA VAL A 327 5.06 15.28 -4.75
C VAL A 327 6.25 16.08 -4.20
N ASP A 328 5.95 17.16 -3.49
CA ASP A 328 6.98 18.01 -2.85
C ASP A 328 7.37 17.37 -1.50
N VAL A 329 8.21 16.36 -1.58
CA VAL A 329 8.66 15.59 -0.41
C VAL A 329 9.40 16.50 0.58
N GLY A 330 10.24 17.40 0.07
CA GLY A 330 11.01 18.30 0.90
C GLY A 330 10.14 19.22 1.76
N ALA A 331 9.10 19.79 1.16
CA ALA A 331 8.17 20.66 1.90
C ALA A 331 7.45 19.88 3.01
N SER A 332 7.08 18.63 2.72
CA SER A 332 6.46 17.75 3.72
C SER A 332 7.41 17.51 4.90
N LEU A 333 8.69 17.25 4.61
CA LEU A 333 9.70 17.01 5.65
C LEU A 333 9.95 18.28 6.50
N ILE A 334 9.94 19.45 5.88
CA ILE A 334 10.07 20.74 6.62
C ILE A 334 8.96 20.82 7.67
N ASN A 335 7.72 20.57 7.27
CA ASN A 335 6.58 20.66 8.18
C ASN A 335 6.69 19.66 9.33
N ILE A 336 7.08 18.42 9.03
CA ILE A 336 7.26 17.39 10.06
C ILE A 336 8.42 17.76 10.99
N GLY A 337 9.53 18.23 10.43
CA GLY A 337 10.70 18.65 11.23
C GLY A 337 10.41 19.81 12.17
N MET A 338 9.52 20.72 11.74
CA MET A 338 9.06 21.80 12.61
C MET A 338 8.21 21.26 13.76
N MET A 339 7.31 20.33 13.49
CA MET A 339 6.49 19.70 14.53
C MET A 339 7.34 18.97 15.56
N ASN A 340 8.45 18.40 15.12
CA ASN A 340 9.42 17.69 16.00
C ASN A 340 10.40 18.63 16.68
N GLU A 341 10.35 19.92 16.37
CA GLU A 341 11.30 20.94 16.87
C GLU A 341 12.75 20.72 16.39
N GLN A 342 12.92 19.94 15.32
CA GLN A 342 14.23 19.74 14.67
C GLN A 342 14.56 20.87 13.70
N ILE A 343 13.52 21.51 13.16
CA ILE A 343 13.66 22.61 12.21
C ILE A 343 13.11 23.87 12.87
N GLN A 344 13.89 24.94 12.79
CA GLN A 344 13.53 26.27 13.31
C GLN A 344 13.18 27.19 12.15
N LYS A 345 12.23 28.07 12.40
CA LYS A 345 11.79 29.08 11.43
C LYS A 345 11.98 30.47 12.03
N ALA A 346 12.67 31.32 11.30
CA ALA A 346 12.85 32.75 11.67
C ALA A 346 12.43 33.58 10.45
N GLY A 347 11.28 34.24 10.56
CA GLY A 347 10.66 34.91 9.41
C GLY A 347 10.28 33.87 8.37
N ALA A 348 10.78 34.05 7.15
CA ALA A 348 10.55 33.09 6.05
C ALA A 348 11.68 32.05 5.93
N TRP A 349 12.72 32.14 6.79
CA TRP A 349 13.90 31.29 6.70
C TRP A 349 13.78 30.06 7.59
N TYR A 350 14.17 28.92 7.07
CA TYR A 350 14.19 27.64 7.79
C TYR A 350 15.63 27.20 8.02
N SER A 351 15.89 26.58 9.18
CA SER A 351 17.22 26.09 9.54
C SER A 351 17.14 24.79 10.35
N VAL A 352 18.20 24.01 10.28
CA VAL A 352 18.39 22.79 11.06
C VAL A 352 19.82 22.82 11.63
N ASP A 353 19.95 22.62 12.94
CA ASP A 353 21.26 22.65 13.64
C ASP A 353 22.08 23.89 13.28
N GLY A 354 21.42 25.04 13.18
CA GLY A 354 22.08 26.31 12.86
C GLY A 354 22.39 26.53 11.38
N LYS A 355 22.16 25.54 10.53
CA LYS A 355 22.39 25.62 9.07
C LYS A 355 21.12 26.08 8.38
N GLN A 356 21.22 27.15 7.59
CA GLN A 356 20.08 27.62 6.81
C GLN A 356 19.77 26.66 5.66
N LEU A 357 18.48 26.35 5.51
CA LEU A 357 17.98 25.48 4.47
C LEU A 357 17.44 26.26 3.27
N GLY A 358 16.80 27.41 3.53
CA GLY A 358 16.22 28.23 2.48
C GLY A 358 15.06 29.06 2.97
N GLN A 359 14.57 29.92 2.09
CA GLN A 359 13.45 30.80 2.34
C GLN A 359 12.17 30.18 1.75
N GLY A 360 11.17 29.96 2.59
CA GLY A 360 9.95 29.26 2.22
C GLY A 360 10.12 27.74 2.28
N ALA A 361 9.04 27.03 2.57
CA ALA A 361 9.10 25.57 2.76
C ALA A 361 9.54 24.83 1.51
N HIS A 362 9.12 25.28 0.32
CA HIS A 362 9.49 24.61 -0.92
C HIS A 362 11.01 24.70 -1.17
N ASN A 363 11.59 25.91 -1.03
CA ASN A 363 13.03 26.09 -1.24
C ASN A 363 13.86 25.40 -0.16
N ALA A 364 13.43 25.51 1.09
CA ALA A 364 14.07 24.84 2.22
C ALA A 364 14.01 23.30 2.05
N GLY A 365 12.93 22.80 1.46
CA GLY A 365 12.74 21.38 1.20
C GLY A 365 13.81 20.77 0.30
N LYS A 366 14.43 21.57 -0.56
CA LYS A 366 15.52 21.09 -1.42
C LYS A 366 16.74 20.68 -0.63
N GLY A 367 16.99 21.35 0.51
CA GLY A 367 18.15 21.08 1.37
C GLY A 367 17.86 20.13 2.52
N VAL A 368 16.60 19.82 2.79
CA VAL A 368 16.23 19.02 3.96
C VAL A 368 16.28 17.51 3.70
N LEU A 369 16.37 17.08 2.45
CA LEU A 369 16.27 15.66 2.07
C LEU A 369 17.34 14.80 2.75
N THR A 370 18.53 15.35 3.02
CA THR A 370 19.61 14.63 3.70
C THR A 370 19.25 14.31 5.15
N TYR A 371 18.27 15.02 5.74
CA TYR A 371 17.82 14.82 7.12
C TYR A 371 16.56 13.96 7.20
N SER A 372 16.13 13.38 6.07
CA SER A 372 14.87 12.66 5.95
C SER A 372 14.70 11.56 7.02
N SER A 373 15.71 10.69 7.14
CA SER A 373 15.64 9.57 8.10
C SER A 373 15.55 10.07 9.54
N ALA A 374 16.35 11.05 9.90
CA ALA A 374 16.35 11.61 11.25
C ALA A 374 15.00 12.26 11.59
N ILE A 375 14.42 12.99 10.63
CA ILE A 375 13.14 13.65 10.83
C ILE A 375 12.03 12.62 10.99
N MET A 376 11.98 11.61 10.11
CA MET A 376 10.93 10.60 10.15
C MET A 376 11.05 9.71 11.39
N ASP A 377 12.25 9.30 11.77
CA ASP A 377 12.47 8.49 12.96
C ASP A 377 11.98 9.23 14.22
N ALA A 378 12.31 10.52 14.34
CA ALA A 378 11.85 11.35 15.46
C ALA A 378 10.33 11.48 15.46
N ALA A 379 9.72 11.63 14.28
CA ALA A 379 8.27 11.76 14.16
C ALA A 379 7.55 10.48 14.61
N TYR A 380 8.07 9.32 14.22
CA TYR A 380 7.49 8.05 14.64
C TYR A 380 7.61 7.86 16.15
N VAL A 381 8.76 8.16 16.73
CA VAL A 381 8.96 8.08 18.19
C VAL A 381 8.01 9.02 18.92
N ARG A 382 7.88 10.26 18.45
CA ARG A 382 7.01 11.28 19.06
C ARG A 382 5.55 10.85 19.05
N ARG A 383 5.12 10.16 17.99
CA ARG A 383 3.74 9.62 17.85
C ARG A 383 3.52 8.36 18.67
N GLY A 384 4.56 7.83 19.32
CA GLY A 384 4.46 6.58 20.06
C GLY A 384 4.26 5.36 19.18
N ILE A 385 4.65 5.46 17.92
CA ILE A 385 4.53 4.36 16.97
C ILE A 385 5.63 3.35 17.29
N GLY A 386 5.19 2.15 17.66
CA GLY A 386 6.09 1.08 18.04
C GLY A 386 6.83 0.48 16.85
N SER A 387 7.55 -0.59 17.12
CA SER A 387 8.35 -1.24 16.09
C SER A 387 7.47 -1.79 14.97
N PHE A 388 7.71 -1.32 13.77
CA PHE A 388 7.18 -1.89 12.55
C PHE A 388 8.34 -2.00 11.56
N ARG A 389 8.18 -2.87 10.57
CA ARG A 389 9.25 -3.10 9.59
C ARG A 389 8.87 -2.47 8.26
N ILE A 390 9.83 -1.75 7.68
CA ILE A 390 9.70 -1.18 6.35
C ILE A 390 10.53 -2.02 5.40
N ARG A 391 9.87 -2.63 4.41
CA ARG A 391 10.50 -3.44 3.36
C ARG A 391 9.83 -3.21 2.02
#